data_908c1991550ec8910c85c8bbbedeb02e
#
_entry.id   908c1991550ec8910c85c8bbbedeb02e
#
_cell.length_a   1.000
_cell.length_b   1.000
_cell.length_c   1.000
_cell.angle_alpha   90.00
_cell.angle_beta   90.00
_cell.angle_gamma   90.00
#
_symmetry.space_group_name_H-M   'P 1'
#
loop_
_entity.id
_entity.type
_entity.pdbx_description
1 polymer ?
#
loop_
_entity_poly.entity_id
_entity_poly.type
_entity_poly.pdbx_seq_one_letter_code
_entity_poly.pdbx_strand_id
1 'polypeptide(L)'
;MKIPYISGEWKILFKPEKYGNYVNDHTIVKGSDDEWHLYGITSFGGGSYQERYFVHGKGKNLDAPFAEAGKSIDTGTLAWAPCVMNKNDTYYMFYGPSPTSLAVSFDMHEWFGHKITLNNEPLMAAHRDHFVLKVDENKYLMYVVGVHNKKGAVSCFSSRDLLTWNFEGFALTSGDDAPLKPGWGAMESPFVLKKDGLYYLFITYTDSSDETYNDTLVFCSENPVDFGEYNGDGGDTVPIAKLSAHAPEIIEENGKYYITTCGWRDKPVPHNGCVSIADLDWK
;
A
#
# COMPACT_ATOMS: atom_id res chain seq x y z
N MET A 1 20.90 -8.69 8.20
CA MET A 1 19.45 -8.64 7.88
C MET A 1 18.71 -8.72 9.20
N LYS A 2 17.74 -7.85 9.42
CA LYS A 2 16.85 -7.86 10.59
C LYS A 2 15.47 -8.40 10.18
N ILE A 3 14.74 -9.02 11.10
CA ILE A 3 13.43 -9.63 10.83
C ILE A 3 12.36 -8.79 11.54
N PRO A 4 11.38 -8.21 10.83
CA PRO A 4 10.30 -7.46 11.45
C PRO A 4 9.32 -8.39 12.17
N TYR A 5 8.74 -7.91 13.27
CA TYR A 5 7.66 -8.58 13.98
C TYR A 5 6.76 -7.56 14.68
N ILE A 6 5.47 -7.86 14.78
CA ILE A 6 4.50 -7.04 15.51
C ILE A 6 4.75 -7.26 17.00
N SER A 7 5.10 -6.18 17.72
CA SER A 7 5.48 -6.24 19.14
C SER A 7 4.43 -5.67 20.09
N GLY A 8 3.47 -4.91 19.55
CA GLY A 8 2.39 -4.27 20.32
C GLY A 8 1.01 -4.86 20.04
N GLU A 9 0.05 -4.49 20.85
CA GLU A 9 -1.36 -4.79 20.61
C GLU A 9 -1.94 -3.83 19.55
N TRP A 10 -2.88 -4.35 18.74
CA TRP A 10 -3.60 -3.54 17.78
C TRP A 10 -4.55 -2.55 18.46
N LYS A 11 -4.47 -1.27 18.07
CA LYS A 11 -5.36 -0.19 18.50
C LYS A 11 -6.01 0.42 17.26
N ILE A 12 -7.28 0.81 17.37
CA ILE A 12 -7.96 1.51 16.29
C ILE A 12 -7.34 2.90 16.15
N LEU A 13 -6.77 3.18 14.97
CA LEU A 13 -6.24 4.49 14.61
C LEU A 13 -7.31 5.33 13.89
N PHE A 14 -8.11 4.72 13.02
CA PHE A 14 -9.14 5.43 12.28
C PHE A 14 -10.32 4.53 11.93
N LYS A 15 -11.52 5.04 12.11
CA LYS A 15 -12.77 4.40 11.69
C LYS A 15 -13.69 5.45 11.08
N PRO A 16 -14.12 5.30 9.81
CA PRO A 16 -15.05 6.24 9.20
C PRO A 16 -16.45 6.08 9.78
N GLU A 17 -17.19 7.19 9.89
CA GLU A 17 -18.54 7.22 10.39
C GLU A 17 -19.49 7.96 9.46
N LYS A 18 -19.06 9.10 8.92
CA LYS A 18 -19.87 10.02 8.11
C LYS A 18 -19.64 9.86 6.60
N TYR A 19 -18.42 9.57 6.18
CA TYR A 19 -18.03 9.57 4.78
C TYR A 19 -17.73 8.17 4.24
N GLY A 20 -18.06 7.12 4.97
CA GLY A 20 -17.93 5.75 4.55
C GLY A 20 -18.23 4.75 5.66
N ASN A 21 -18.25 3.47 5.32
CA ASN A 21 -18.57 2.39 6.25
C ASN A 21 -17.35 1.55 6.65
N TYR A 22 -16.24 1.69 5.94
CA TYR A 22 -15.02 0.90 6.14
C TYR A 22 -13.81 1.64 5.57
N VAL A 23 -12.62 1.15 5.87
CA VAL A 23 -11.38 1.46 5.16
C VAL A 23 -10.75 0.16 4.70
N ASN A 24 -10.49 0.07 3.38
CA ASN A 24 -9.69 -1.00 2.78
C ASN A 24 -8.61 -0.35 1.93
N ASP A 25 -7.37 -0.81 2.02
CA ASP A 25 -6.17 -0.10 1.53
C ASP A 25 -6.14 1.40 1.87
N HIS A 26 -5.05 1.84 2.38
CA HIS A 26 -4.90 3.20 2.86
C HIS A 26 -3.46 3.67 2.70
N THR A 27 -3.25 4.95 2.87
CA THR A 27 -1.93 5.57 3.02
C THR A 27 -1.94 6.54 4.18
N ILE A 28 -0.79 6.66 4.87
CA ILE A 28 -0.61 7.60 5.98
C ILE A 28 0.62 8.46 5.69
N VAL A 29 0.46 9.77 5.76
CA VAL A 29 1.53 10.72 5.46
C VAL A 29 1.49 11.89 6.44
N LYS A 30 2.66 12.35 6.87
CA LYS A 30 2.77 13.56 7.69
C LYS A 30 2.74 14.79 6.80
N GLY A 31 1.86 15.73 7.14
CA GLY A 31 1.70 16.99 6.45
C GLY A 31 2.67 18.08 6.87
N SER A 32 2.77 19.14 6.08
CA SER A 32 3.49 20.38 6.43
C SER A 32 2.81 21.15 7.56
N ASP A 33 1.56 20.81 7.88
CA ASP A 33 0.81 21.32 9.04
C ASP A 33 1.15 20.58 10.35
N ASP A 34 2.13 19.68 10.32
CA ASP A 34 2.59 18.82 11.43
C ASP A 34 1.53 17.82 11.92
N GLU A 35 0.49 17.55 11.11
CA GLU A 35 -0.51 16.51 11.38
C GLU A 35 -0.31 15.31 10.46
N TRP A 36 -0.79 14.14 10.92
CA TRP A 36 -0.86 12.93 10.13
C TRP A 36 -2.18 12.91 9.35
N HIS A 37 -2.10 12.61 8.08
CA HIS A 37 -3.23 12.45 7.18
C HIS A 37 -3.31 11.00 6.71
N LEU A 38 -4.52 10.46 6.74
CA LEU A 38 -4.85 9.12 6.27
C LEU A 38 -5.88 9.24 5.15
N TYR A 39 -5.63 8.56 4.04
CA TYR A 39 -6.61 8.37 2.97
C TYR A 39 -6.82 6.89 2.76
N GLY A 40 -8.07 6.46 2.59
CA GLY A 40 -8.35 5.05 2.40
C GLY A 40 -9.59 4.80 1.55
N ILE A 41 -9.60 3.65 0.89
CA ILE A 41 -10.75 3.19 0.10
C ILE A 41 -11.96 3.07 0.99
N THR A 42 -13.10 3.55 0.51
CA THR A 42 -14.37 3.45 1.23
C THR A 42 -15.57 3.52 0.30
N SER A 43 -16.72 3.08 0.80
CA SER A 43 -18.03 3.39 0.22
C SER A 43 -19.14 3.22 1.28
N PHE A 44 -20.36 3.63 0.97
CA PHE A 44 -21.55 3.32 1.77
C PHE A 44 -22.26 2.05 1.31
N GLY A 45 -22.03 1.62 0.06
CA GLY A 45 -22.64 0.44 -0.52
C GLY A 45 -21.82 -0.83 -0.30
N GLY A 46 -22.36 -1.94 -0.72
CA GLY A 46 -21.66 -3.21 -0.81
C GLY A 46 -20.94 -3.35 -2.16
N GLY A 47 -19.68 -3.70 -2.11
CA GLY A 47 -18.88 -4.06 -3.28
C GLY A 47 -17.98 -2.95 -3.83
N SER A 48 -16.85 -3.38 -4.34
CA SER A 48 -15.75 -2.54 -4.81
C SER A 48 -16.08 -1.60 -5.96
N TYR A 49 -17.13 -1.91 -6.75
CA TYR A 49 -17.57 -1.04 -7.86
C TYR A 49 -18.16 0.30 -7.42
N GLN A 50 -18.39 0.52 -6.11
CA GLN A 50 -18.86 1.78 -5.54
C GLN A 50 -17.75 2.61 -4.89
N GLU A 51 -16.52 2.12 -4.87
CA GLU A 51 -15.36 2.78 -4.31
C GLU A 51 -14.83 3.85 -5.26
N ARG A 52 -15.29 5.08 -5.10
CA ARG A 52 -15.05 6.19 -6.03
C ARG A 52 -14.39 7.41 -5.42
N TYR A 53 -14.06 7.34 -4.15
CA TYR A 53 -13.38 8.38 -3.39
C TYR A 53 -12.64 7.77 -2.20
N PHE A 54 -11.75 8.53 -1.60
CA PHE A 54 -11.08 8.16 -0.37
C PHE A 54 -11.67 8.89 0.82
N VAL A 55 -11.91 8.18 1.93
CA VAL A 55 -12.15 8.83 3.19
C VAL A 55 -10.85 9.46 3.69
N HIS A 56 -10.95 10.62 4.33
CA HIS A 56 -9.82 11.37 4.88
C HIS A 56 -9.91 11.41 6.40
N GLY A 57 -8.91 10.86 7.07
CA GLY A 57 -8.69 10.93 8.51
C GLY A 57 -7.51 11.84 8.84
N LYS A 58 -7.51 12.48 10.02
CA LYS A 58 -6.47 13.40 10.44
C LYS A 58 -6.20 13.32 11.94
N GLY A 59 -4.93 13.35 12.34
CA GLY A 59 -4.52 13.30 13.75
C GLY A 59 -3.14 13.88 14.01
N LYS A 60 -2.89 14.29 15.26
CA LYS A 60 -1.61 14.92 15.64
C LYS A 60 -0.50 13.91 15.93
N ASN A 61 -0.86 12.73 16.37
CA ASN A 61 0.09 11.68 16.72
C ASN A 61 -0.51 10.30 16.43
N LEU A 62 0.33 9.29 16.34
CA LEU A 62 -0.04 7.91 16.02
C LEU A 62 -0.59 7.12 17.23
N ASP A 63 -0.52 7.67 18.42
CA ASP A 63 -0.97 7.02 19.66
C ASP A 63 -2.44 7.26 19.99
N ALA A 64 -3.11 8.13 19.22
CA ALA A 64 -4.52 8.50 19.42
C ALA A 64 -5.33 8.32 18.13
N PRO A 65 -6.63 8.00 18.25
CA PRO A 65 -7.49 7.89 17.09
C PRO A 65 -7.56 9.18 16.28
N PHE A 66 -7.53 9.04 14.95
CA PHE A 66 -7.71 10.14 14.01
C PHE A 66 -9.16 10.57 13.92
N ALA A 67 -9.38 11.87 13.78
CA ALA A 67 -10.69 12.44 13.48
C ALA A 67 -10.99 12.31 11.97
N GLU A 68 -12.25 12.10 11.62
CA GLU A 68 -12.69 12.12 10.23
C GLU A 68 -12.70 13.56 9.70
N ALA A 69 -11.90 13.84 8.66
CA ALA A 69 -11.69 15.16 8.09
C ALA A 69 -12.49 15.40 6.80
N GLY A 70 -13.05 14.33 6.19
CA GLY A 70 -13.84 14.46 4.98
C GLY A 70 -13.64 13.32 4.00
N LYS A 71 -13.81 13.62 2.72
CA LYS A 71 -13.50 12.75 1.60
C LYS A 71 -12.65 13.50 0.58
N SER A 72 -11.86 12.77 -0.20
CA SER A 72 -11.04 13.32 -1.28
C SER A 72 -11.14 12.48 -2.54
N ILE A 73 -10.87 13.12 -3.69
CA ILE A 73 -10.86 12.48 -5.00
C ILE A 73 -12.17 11.76 -5.32
N ASP A 74 -13.24 12.55 -5.47
CA ASP A 74 -14.53 12.05 -5.95
C ASP A 74 -14.63 12.32 -7.46
N THR A 75 -14.03 11.45 -8.26
CA THR A 75 -13.98 11.59 -9.73
C THR A 75 -15.14 10.89 -10.43
N GLY A 76 -16.02 10.19 -9.69
CA GLY A 76 -17.10 9.37 -10.24
C GLY A 76 -16.63 8.07 -10.89
N THR A 77 -15.32 7.80 -10.91
CA THR A 77 -14.70 6.54 -11.33
C THR A 77 -14.16 5.77 -10.14
N LEU A 78 -13.76 4.51 -10.33
CA LEU A 78 -13.13 3.73 -9.26
C LEU A 78 -11.84 4.41 -8.77
N ALA A 79 -11.62 4.41 -7.46
CA ALA A 79 -10.44 4.94 -6.82
C ALA A 79 -9.97 3.95 -5.74
N TRP A 80 -8.84 3.26 -5.98
CA TRP A 80 -8.31 2.20 -5.13
C TRP A 80 -6.88 2.46 -4.71
N ALA A 81 -6.55 1.98 -3.50
CA ALA A 81 -5.22 1.91 -2.94
C ALA A 81 -4.42 3.22 -3.13
N PRO A 82 -4.79 4.29 -2.42
CA PRO A 82 -4.08 5.55 -2.52
C PRO A 82 -2.67 5.41 -1.93
N CYS A 83 -1.68 6.00 -2.60
CA CYS A 83 -0.33 6.19 -2.08
C CYS A 83 0.06 7.66 -2.21
N VAL A 84 0.33 8.33 -1.09
CA VAL A 84 0.70 9.75 -1.09
C VAL A 84 2.19 9.92 -0.88
N MET A 85 2.82 10.69 -1.76
CA MET A 85 4.22 11.08 -1.69
C MET A 85 4.34 12.59 -1.56
N ASN A 86 5.12 13.06 -0.57
CA ASN A 86 5.50 14.47 -0.45
C ASN A 86 6.80 14.74 -1.20
N LYS A 87 6.80 15.77 -2.05
CA LYS A 87 8.00 16.32 -2.67
C LYS A 87 7.93 17.84 -2.65
N ASN A 88 8.75 18.46 -1.78
CA ASN A 88 8.85 19.91 -1.63
C ASN A 88 7.48 20.57 -1.37
N ASP A 89 6.75 20.08 -0.38
CA ASP A 89 5.42 20.53 0.04
C ASP A 89 4.33 20.45 -1.06
N THR A 90 4.60 19.67 -2.09
CA THR A 90 3.61 19.23 -3.08
C THR A 90 3.35 17.74 -2.84
N TYR A 91 2.08 17.39 -2.70
CA TYR A 91 1.64 16.03 -2.43
C TYR A 91 1.12 15.40 -3.72
N TYR A 92 1.61 14.19 -3.99
CA TYR A 92 1.28 13.39 -5.18
C TYR A 92 0.56 12.15 -4.71
N MET A 93 -0.70 11.97 -5.06
CA MET A 93 -1.48 10.77 -4.75
C MET A 93 -1.61 9.90 -6.00
N PHE A 94 -0.97 8.73 -5.96
CA PHE A 94 -1.11 7.68 -6.97
C PHE A 94 -2.21 6.72 -6.54
N TYR A 95 -3.05 6.28 -7.49
CA TYR A 95 -4.13 5.36 -7.17
C TYR A 95 -4.58 4.57 -8.41
N GLY A 96 -5.24 3.44 -8.15
CA GLY A 96 -5.80 2.54 -9.16
C GLY A 96 -7.33 2.56 -9.19
N PRO A 97 -7.95 1.53 -9.82
CA PRO A 97 -7.30 0.52 -10.66
C PRO A 97 -6.84 1.11 -11.99
N SER A 98 -6.18 0.26 -12.83
CA SER A 98 -5.71 0.68 -14.17
C SER A 98 -6.80 1.42 -14.96
N PRO A 99 -6.43 2.52 -15.67
CA PRO A 99 -5.08 3.08 -15.76
C PRO A 99 -4.64 3.78 -14.46
N THR A 100 -3.34 3.76 -14.16
CA THR A 100 -2.77 4.51 -13.04
C THR A 100 -3.20 5.96 -13.09
N SER A 101 -3.73 6.44 -11.98
CA SER A 101 -4.20 7.81 -11.81
C SER A 101 -3.30 8.59 -10.88
N LEU A 102 -3.20 9.89 -11.11
CA LEU A 102 -2.44 10.83 -10.28
C LEU A 102 -3.29 12.04 -9.95
N ALA A 103 -3.31 12.41 -8.67
CA ALA A 103 -3.78 13.71 -8.23
C ALA A 103 -2.70 14.44 -7.44
N VAL A 104 -2.72 15.76 -7.48
CA VAL A 104 -1.75 16.64 -6.82
C VAL A 104 -2.47 17.58 -5.88
N SER A 105 -1.89 17.84 -4.71
CA SER A 105 -2.39 18.76 -3.70
C SER A 105 -1.26 19.61 -3.12
N PHE A 106 -1.61 20.80 -2.63
CA PHE A 106 -0.70 21.70 -1.90
C PHE A 106 -1.07 21.83 -0.42
N ASP A 107 -2.24 21.31 -0.02
CA ASP A 107 -2.79 21.45 1.33
C ASP A 107 -3.35 20.13 1.89
N MET A 108 -3.30 19.04 1.10
CA MET A 108 -3.87 17.72 1.39
C MET A 108 -5.40 17.71 1.62
N HIS A 109 -6.09 18.77 1.29
CA HIS A 109 -7.55 18.86 1.34
C HIS A 109 -8.16 18.93 -0.06
N GLU A 110 -7.61 19.79 -0.92
CA GLU A 110 -8.02 19.92 -2.31
C GLU A 110 -7.04 19.18 -3.23
N TRP A 111 -7.58 18.29 -4.07
CA TRP A 111 -6.81 17.44 -4.96
C TRP A 111 -7.20 17.68 -6.41
N PHE A 112 -6.21 17.83 -7.26
CA PHE A 112 -6.39 18.12 -8.68
C PHE A 112 -5.82 16.97 -9.51
N GLY A 113 -6.65 16.39 -10.38
CA GLY A 113 -6.20 15.35 -11.31
C GLY A 113 -5.04 15.84 -12.18
N HIS A 114 -4.01 15.05 -12.32
CA HIS A 114 -2.82 15.37 -13.09
C HIS A 114 -2.47 14.23 -14.06
N LYS A 115 -1.79 14.59 -15.16
CA LYS A 115 -1.35 13.60 -16.14
C LYS A 115 -0.14 12.83 -15.60
N ILE A 116 -0.18 11.51 -15.75
CA ILE A 116 0.93 10.61 -15.52
C ILE A 116 1.27 9.86 -16.82
N THR A 117 2.53 9.52 -17.01
CA THR A 117 3.00 8.74 -18.17
C THR A 117 3.78 7.54 -17.68
N LEU A 118 3.36 6.34 -18.07
CA LEU A 118 4.09 5.09 -17.84
C LEU A 118 4.65 4.60 -19.17
N ASN A 119 5.97 4.63 -19.30
CA ASN A 119 6.66 4.16 -20.49
C ASN A 119 6.93 2.65 -20.39
N ASN A 120 6.69 1.93 -21.50
CA ASN A 120 6.90 0.49 -21.60
C ASN A 120 6.12 -0.33 -20.55
N GLU A 121 4.96 0.16 -20.14
CA GLU A 121 4.09 -0.53 -19.19
C GLU A 121 3.78 -1.95 -19.69
N PRO A 122 4.03 -2.99 -18.88
CA PRO A 122 3.70 -4.36 -19.28
C PRO A 122 2.19 -4.58 -19.29
N LEU A 123 1.71 -5.42 -20.17
CA LEU A 123 0.32 -5.84 -20.15
C LEU A 123 0.04 -6.70 -18.92
N MET A 124 -0.73 -6.18 -17.99
CA MET A 124 -1.14 -6.85 -16.76
C MET A 124 -2.66 -6.82 -16.60
N ALA A 125 -3.23 -7.94 -16.13
CA ALA A 125 -4.59 -7.94 -15.62
C ALA A 125 -4.60 -7.51 -14.15
N ALA A 126 -5.73 -6.96 -13.69
CA ALA A 126 -5.94 -6.53 -12.29
C ALA A 126 -4.81 -5.61 -11.75
N HIS A 127 -4.28 -4.72 -12.61
CA HIS A 127 -3.21 -3.80 -12.27
C HIS A 127 -3.71 -2.72 -11.32
N ARG A 128 -3.17 -2.67 -10.07
CA ARG A 128 -3.65 -1.86 -8.97
C ARG A 128 -2.61 -1.72 -7.85
N ASP A 129 -2.97 -1.09 -6.74
CA ASP A 129 -2.25 -0.98 -5.47
C ASP A 129 -0.84 -0.41 -5.66
N HIS A 130 -0.82 0.91 -5.81
CA HIS A 130 0.42 1.65 -6.06
C HIS A 130 1.14 1.94 -4.75
N PHE A 131 2.45 1.72 -4.72
CA PHE A 131 3.32 2.21 -3.67
C PHE A 131 4.52 2.93 -4.27
N VAL A 132 4.90 4.08 -3.72
CA VAL A 132 6.05 4.88 -4.19
C VAL A 132 7.09 4.99 -3.10
N LEU A 133 8.31 4.53 -3.42
CA LEU A 133 9.49 4.66 -2.59
C LEU A 133 10.38 5.82 -3.08
N LYS A 134 10.75 6.76 -2.22
CA LYS A 134 11.85 7.69 -2.47
C LYS A 134 13.17 6.98 -2.17
N VAL A 135 13.96 6.68 -3.20
CA VAL A 135 15.27 6.02 -3.05
C VAL A 135 16.36 7.02 -2.69
N ASP A 136 16.37 8.16 -3.38
CA ASP A 136 17.24 9.32 -3.12
C ASP A 136 16.55 10.62 -3.58
N GLU A 137 17.28 11.74 -3.56
CA GLU A 137 16.72 13.07 -3.88
C GLU A 137 16.11 13.17 -5.29
N ASN A 138 16.61 12.35 -6.23
CA ASN A 138 16.21 12.42 -7.64
C ASN A 138 15.75 11.06 -8.20
N LYS A 139 15.47 10.08 -7.32
CA LYS A 139 15.05 8.75 -7.75
C LYS A 139 13.91 8.23 -6.91
N TYR A 140 12.83 7.89 -7.59
CA TYR A 140 11.64 7.25 -7.05
C TYR A 140 11.43 5.92 -7.73
N LEU A 141 10.92 4.94 -6.99
CA LEU A 141 10.45 3.66 -7.53
C LEU A 141 8.96 3.52 -7.20
N MET A 142 8.17 3.13 -8.17
CA MET A 142 6.75 2.80 -7.99
C MET A 142 6.56 1.29 -8.20
N TYR A 143 5.89 0.66 -7.26
CA TYR A 143 5.52 -0.74 -7.28
C TYR A 143 4.02 -0.85 -7.49
N VAL A 144 3.60 -1.73 -8.40
CA VAL A 144 2.18 -1.93 -8.72
C VAL A 144 1.91 -3.40 -8.90
N VAL A 145 0.89 -3.92 -8.24
CA VAL A 145 0.54 -5.35 -8.34
C VAL A 145 -0.39 -5.63 -9.51
N GLY A 146 -0.38 -6.87 -9.95
CA GLY A 146 -1.30 -7.38 -10.95
C GLY A 146 -0.99 -8.82 -11.33
N VAL A 147 -1.56 -9.26 -12.45
CA VAL A 147 -1.33 -10.59 -13.02
C VAL A 147 -0.68 -10.46 -14.38
N HIS A 148 0.53 -10.99 -14.51
CA HIS A 148 1.28 -11.08 -15.77
C HIS A 148 1.53 -12.54 -16.14
N ASN A 149 1.17 -12.94 -17.35
CA ASN A 149 1.33 -14.32 -17.83
C ASN A 149 0.79 -15.39 -16.85
N LYS A 150 -0.38 -15.13 -16.25
CA LYS A 150 -1.04 -15.97 -15.24
C LYS A 150 -0.30 -16.09 -13.91
N LYS A 151 0.72 -15.30 -13.67
CA LYS A 151 1.46 -15.21 -12.41
C LYS A 151 1.11 -13.90 -11.70
N GLY A 152 1.00 -13.90 -10.38
CA GLY A 152 0.99 -12.67 -9.60
C GLY A 152 2.32 -11.95 -9.79
N ALA A 153 2.30 -10.64 -9.94
CA ALA A 153 3.49 -9.86 -10.20
C ALA A 153 3.41 -8.48 -9.55
N VAL A 154 4.54 -8.01 -9.05
CA VAL A 154 4.78 -6.64 -8.63
C VAL A 154 5.65 -5.98 -9.69
N SER A 155 5.05 -5.15 -10.56
CA SER A 155 5.81 -4.36 -11.54
C SER A 155 6.52 -3.21 -10.83
N CYS A 156 7.73 -2.87 -11.31
CA CYS A 156 8.53 -1.76 -10.78
C CYS A 156 8.80 -0.74 -11.88
N PHE A 157 8.60 0.53 -11.55
CA PHE A 157 8.88 1.66 -12.44
C PHE A 157 9.78 2.66 -11.74
N SER A 158 10.64 3.37 -12.49
CA SER A 158 11.47 4.45 -11.96
C SER A 158 11.04 5.81 -12.48
N SER A 159 11.22 6.85 -11.65
CA SER A 159 10.96 8.25 -12.01
C SER A 159 11.96 9.18 -11.34
N ARG A 160 12.12 10.39 -11.92
CA ARG A 160 12.86 11.51 -11.32
C ARG A 160 11.96 12.68 -10.95
N ASP A 161 10.76 12.71 -11.51
CA ASP A 161 9.84 13.86 -11.43
C ASP A 161 8.47 13.51 -10.81
N LEU A 162 8.17 12.22 -10.58
CA LEU A 162 6.88 11.66 -10.15
C LEU A 162 5.79 11.72 -11.24
N LEU A 163 6.10 12.18 -12.44
CA LEU A 163 5.15 12.36 -13.54
C LEU A 163 5.40 11.40 -14.70
N THR A 164 6.67 11.12 -14.97
CA THR A 164 7.11 10.22 -16.04
C THR A 164 7.83 9.02 -15.42
N TRP A 165 7.31 7.84 -15.69
CA TRP A 165 7.78 6.59 -15.14
C TRP A 165 8.23 5.64 -16.22
N ASN A 166 9.34 4.92 -16.00
CA ASN A 166 9.89 3.95 -16.91
C ASN A 166 9.86 2.57 -16.25
N PHE A 167 9.37 1.57 -16.98
CA PHE A 167 9.34 0.19 -16.50
C PHE A 167 10.76 -0.36 -16.34
N GLU A 168 11.07 -0.89 -15.15
CA GLU A 168 12.38 -1.47 -14.79
C GLU A 168 12.36 -2.99 -14.77
N GLY A 169 11.18 -3.61 -14.60
CA GLY A 169 11.01 -5.05 -14.47
C GLY A 169 9.95 -5.44 -13.47
N PHE A 170 9.90 -6.72 -13.13
CA PHE A 170 9.07 -7.24 -12.06
C PHE A 170 9.91 -7.41 -10.80
N ALA A 171 9.55 -6.67 -9.74
CA ALA A 171 10.28 -6.73 -8.48
C ALA A 171 10.04 -8.03 -7.71
N LEU A 172 8.84 -8.62 -7.83
CA LEU A 172 8.50 -9.93 -7.30
C LEU A 172 7.50 -10.61 -8.23
N THR A 173 7.62 -11.92 -8.43
CA THR A 173 6.62 -12.71 -9.14
C THR A 173 6.24 -13.94 -8.32
N SER A 174 5.00 -14.43 -8.48
CA SER A 174 4.64 -15.76 -8.01
C SER A 174 5.15 -16.80 -9.01
N GLY A 175 5.76 -17.86 -8.51
CA GLY A 175 6.18 -18.99 -9.35
C GLY A 175 5.05 -19.96 -9.69
N ASP A 176 5.39 -21.01 -10.44
CA ASP A 176 4.40 -22.00 -10.87
C ASP A 176 3.87 -22.85 -9.70
N ASP A 177 4.66 -23.03 -8.65
CA ASP A 177 4.33 -23.81 -7.45
C ASP A 177 3.88 -22.92 -6.26
N ALA A 178 3.61 -21.63 -6.53
CA ALA A 178 3.15 -20.70 -5.50
C ALA A 178 1.89 -21.23 -4.77
N PRO A 179 1.81 -21.07 -3.43
CA PRO A 179 0.72 -21.62 -2.62
C PRO A 179 -0.67 -21.15 -3.03
N LEU A 180 -0.78 -19.88 -3.40
CA LEU A 180 -2.02 -19.29 -3.90
C LEU A 180 -1.86 -19.00 -5.39
N LYS A 181 -2.82 -19.45 -6.18
CA LYS A 181 -2.83 -19.16 -7.61
C LYS A 181 -3.48 -17.79 -7.86
N PRO A 182 -2.86 -16.92 -8.66
CA PRO A 182 -3.41 -15.60 -8.94
C PRO A 182 -4.68 -15.72 -9.80
N GLY A 183 -5.82 -15.53 -9.19
CA GLY A 183 -7.09 -15.31 -9.90
C GLY A 183 -7.28 -13.83 -10.17
N TRP A 184 -7.64 -13.10 -9.14
CA TRP A 184 -7.66 -11.63 -9.10
C TRP A 184 -6.25 -11.04 -8.94
N GLY A 185 -5.27 -11.86 -8.58
CA GLY A 185 -3.90 -11.59 -8.21
C GLY A 185 -3.72 -11.84 -6.72
N ALA A 186 -3.07 -12.91 -6.34
CA ALA A 186 -2.85 -13.24 -4.93
C ALA A 186 -1.97 -12.22 -4.18
N MET A 187 -1.28 -11.34 -4.89
CA MET A 187 -0.45 -10.27 -4.35
C MET A 187 -1.26 -8.97 -4.30
N GLU A 188 -1.25 -8.28 -3.16
CA GLU A 188 -1.95 -7.03 -2.91
C GLU A 188 -1.09 -6.08 -2.08
N SER A 189 -1.33 -4.76 -2.24
CA SER A 189 -0.87 -3.70 -1.36
C SER A 189 0.63 -3.78 -1.01
N PRO A 190 1.52 -3.61 -2.00
CA PRO A 190 2.96 -3.64 -1.79
C PRO A 190 3.39 -2.43 -0.98
N PHE A 191 4.31 -2.62 -0.03
CA PHE A 191 4.99 -1.56 0.69
C PHE A 191 6.48 -1.85 0.74
N VAL A 192 7.34 -0.90 0.41
CA VAL A 192 8.80 -1.09 0.43
C VAL A 192 9.47 -0.12 1.38
N LEU A 193 10.24 -0.65 2.32
CA LEU A 193 11.03 0.09 3.28
C LEU A 193 12.52 -0.13 3.04
N LYS A 194 13.33 0.95 3.07
CA LYS A 194 14.79 0.84 3.13
C LYS A 194 15.24 0.93 4.58
N LYS A 195 15.96 -0.10 5.06
CA LYS A 195 16.52 -0.13 6.42
C LYS A 195 17.88 -0.82 6.44
N ASP A 196 18.84 -0.18 7.11
CA ASP A 196 20.21 -0.72 7.31
C ASP A 196 20.88 -1.19 5.98
N GLY A 197 20.63 -0.46 4.87
CA GLY A 197 21.19 -0.75 3.56
C GLY A 197 20.42 -1.80 2.74
N LEU A 198 19.41 -2.44 3.30
CA LEU A 198 18.55 -3.42 2.67
C LEU A 198 17.17 -2.86 2.37
N TYR A 199 16.48 -3.45 1.40
CA TYR A 199 15.08 -3.17 1.08
C TYR A 199 14.19 -4.32 1.54
N TYR A 200 13.07 -3.98 2.14
CA TYR A 200 12.09 -4.91 2.67
C TYR A 200 10.77 -4.66 1.94
N LEU A 201 10.32 -5.64 1.18
CA LEU A 201 9.01 -5.63 0.53
C LEU A 201 8.00 -6.36 1.41
N PHE A 202 7.00 -5.64 1.90
CA PHE A 202 5.82 -6.18 2.53
C PHE A 202 4.76 -6.33 1.44
N ILE A 203 4.17 -7.50 1.34
CA ILE A 203 3.16 -7.81 0.34
C ILE A 203 2.05 -8.67 0.97
N THR A 204 0.82 -8.21 0.93
CA THR A 204 -0.32 -9.05 1.33
C THR A 204 -0.48 -10.15 0.30
N TYR A 205 -0.45 -11.42 0.76
CA TYR A 205 -0.55 -12.60 -0.09
C TYR A 205 -1.78 -13.40 0.29
N THR A 206 -2.88 -13.16 -0.41
CA THR A 206 -4.21 -13.62 -0.02
C THR A 206 -5.05 -14.07 -1.22
N ASP A 207 -5.94 -15.02 -0.99
CA ASP A 207 -7.07 -15.35 -1.87
C ASP A 207 -8.39 -14.70 -1.41
N SER A 208 -8.30 -13.74 -0.50
CA SER A 208 -9.41 -13.03 0.15
C SER A 208 -10.26 -13.90 1.10
N SER A 209 -9.87 -15.15 1.36
CA SER A 209 -10.48 -15.96 2.42
C SER A 209 -10.09 -15.45 3.81
N ASP A 210 -10.90 -15.73 4.83
CA ASP A 210 -10.57 -15.32 6.20
C ASP A 210 -9.27 -15.95 6.73
N GLU A 211 -8.88 -17.12 6.18
CA GLU A 211 -7.65 -17.81 6.56
C GLU A 211 -6.39 -17.09 6.08
N THR A 212 -6.44 -16.43 4.90
CA THR A 212 -5.28 -15.79 4.28
C THR A 212 -5.38 -14.26 4.24
N TYR A 213 -6.51 -13.68 4.62
CA TYR A 213 -6.77 -12.25 4.46
C TYR A 213 -5.71 -11.34 5.10
N ASN A 214 -5.14 -11.75 6.21
CA ASN A 214 -4.12 -11.01 6.95
C ASN A 214 -2.70 -11.60 6.81
N ASP A 215 -2.44 -12.30 5.74
CA ASP A 215 -1.12 -12.86 5.45
C ASP A 215 -0.25 -11.85 4.69
N THR A 216 0.50 -11.03 5.41
CA THR A 216 1.53 -10.19 4.82
C THR A 216 2.89 -10.88 4.90
N LEU A 217 3.45 -11.20 3.74
CA LEU A 217 4.80 -11.74 3.58
C LEU A 217 5.82 -10.61 3.48
N VAL A 218 7.01 -10.82 4.04
CA VAL A 218 8.10 -9.84 3.97
C VAL A 218 9.28 -10.48 3.26
N PHE A 219 9.69 -9.87 2.15
CA PHE A 219 10.90 -10.25 1.39
C PHE A 219 11.99 -9.21 1.60
N CYS A 220 13.26 -9.62 1.49
CA CYS A 220 14.40 -8.75 1.70
C CYS A 220 15.40 -8.88 0.56
N SER A 221 15.89 -7.74 0.05
CA SER A 221 16.87 -7.68 -1.03
C SER A 221 17.84 -6.50 -0.86
N GLU A 222 19.03 -6.61 -1.42
CA GLU A 222 19.94 -5.47 -1.63
C GLU A 222 19.52 -4.61 -2.83
N ASN A 223 18.74 -5.21 -3.74
CA ASN A 223 18.25 -4.56 -4.96
C ASN A 223 16.76 -4.24 -4.86
N PRO A 224 16.34 -2.96 -4.83
CA PRO A 224 14.92 -2.61 -4.69
C PRO A 224 14.04 -3.00 -5.90
N VAL A 225 14.64 -3.35 -7.03
CA VAL A 225 13.89 -3.74 -8.24
C VAL A 225 13.82 -5.25 -8.43
N ASP A 226 14.36 -6.04 -7.49
CA ASP A 226 14.37 -7.50 -7.58
C ASP A 226 14.32 -8.14 -6.18
N PHE A 227 13.20 -8.77 -5.87
CA PHE A 227 12.97 -9.61 -4.67
C PHE A 227 12.79 -11.10 -5.05
N GLY A 228 12.88 -11.46 -6.33
CA GLY A 228 12.87 -12.82 -6.82
C GLY A 228 11.51 -13.38 -7.25
N GLU A 229 11.41 -14.71 -7.28
CA GLU A 229 10.19 -15.46 -7.61
C GLU A 229 9.77 -16.32 -6.40
N TYR A 230 8.58 -16.09 -5.88
CA TYR A 230 8.05 -16.80 -4.72
C TYR A 230 7.30 -18.07 -5.14
N ASN A 231 7.84 -19.22 -4.78
CA ASN A 231 7.29 -20.57 -5.05
C ASN A 231 6.83 -21.31 -3.79
N GLY A 232 6.61 -20.59 -2.69
CA GLY A 232 6.34 -21.21 -1.38
C GLY A 232 7.62 -21.50 -0.59
N ASP A 233 7.48 -22.21 0.53
CA ASP A 233 8.57 -22.43 1.49
C ASP A 233 9.73 -23.29 0.95
N GLY A 234 9.54 -23.99 -0.16
CA GLY A 234 10.56 -24.81 -0.81
C GLY A 234 11.30 -24.13 -1.97
N GLY A 235 10.98 -22.87 -2.28
CA GLY A 235 11.63 -22.11 -3.35
C GLY A 235 12.94 -21.42 -2.94
N ASP A 236 13.66 -20.88 -3.92
CA ASP A 236 14.89 -20.11 -3.66
C ASP A 236 14.60 -18.76 -2.99
N THR A 237 13.45 -18.17 -3.30
CA THR A 237 12.96 -16.93 -2.68
C THR A 237 11.94 -17.26 -1.60
N VAL A 238 12.32 -17.06 -0.34
CA VAL A 238 11.46 -17.30 0.81
C VAL A 238 11.23 -16.00 1.58
N PRO A 239 10.01 -15.78 2.11
CA PRO A 239 9.78 -14.62 2.97
C PRO A 239 10.57 -14.77 4.28
N ILE A 240 11.17 -13.68 4.72
CA ILE A 240 11.91 -13.62 6.00
C ILE A 240 10.98 -13.50 7.20
N ALA A 241 9.73 -13.06 6.98
CA ALA A 241 8.68 -12.97 7.98
C ALA A 241 7.30 -13.12 7.33
N LYS A 242 6.34 -13.58 8.12
CA LYS A 242 4.91 -13.50 7.86
C LYS A 242 4.27 -12.74 9.01
N LEU A 243 3.58 -11.64 8.68
CA LEU A 243 2.94 -10.76 9.64
C LEU A 243 1.42 -10.88 9.53
N SER A 244 0.74 -10.82 10.66
CA SER A 244 -0.72 -10.86 10.73
C SER A 244 -1.29 -9.45 10.50
N ALA A 245 -1.23 -8.99 9.26
CA ALA A 245 -1.73 -7.69 8.81
C ALA A 245 -2.23 -7.79 7.37
N HIS A 246 -3.22 -6.97 7.01
CA HIS A 246 -3.72 -6.79 5.65
C HIS A 246 -3.44 -5.37 5.19
N ALA A 247 -2.89 -5.23 3.98
CA ALA A 247 -2.56 -3.95 3.35
C ALA A 247 -1.81 -2.98 4.29
N PRO A 248 -0.68 -3.41 4.91
CA PRO A 248 0.00 -2.62 5.91
C PRO A 248 0.76 -1.44 5.31
N GLU A 249 0.75 -0.33 6.05
CA GLU A 249 1.72 0.75 5.92
C GLU A 249 2.71 0.65 7.07
N ILE A 250 4.00 0.87 6.81
CA ILE A 250 5.04 0.91 7.82
C ILE A 250 5.46 2.36 8.04
N ILE A 251 5.29 2.85 9.25
CA ILE A 251 5.55 4.24 9.59
C ILE A 251 6.76 4.29 10.53
N GLU A 252 7.72 5.13 10.22
CA GLU A 252 8.82 5.44 11.13
C GLU A 252 8.64 6.85 11.68
N GLU A 253 8.59 6.97 13.00
CA GLU A 253 8.56 8.25 13.70
C GLU A 253 9.54 8.22 14.88
N ASN A 254 10.54 9.11 14.87
CA ASN A 254 11.54 9.26 15.93
C ASN A 254 12.31 7.95 16.27
N GLY A 255 12.59 7.13 15.25
CA GLY A 255 13.28 5.85 15.39
C GLY A 255 12.40 4.70 15.89
N LYS A 256 11.13 4.93 16.15
CA LYS A 256 10.12 3.91 16.43
C LYS A 256 9.37 3.56 15.17
N TYR A 257 9.09 2.26 15.00
CA TYR A 257 8.32 1.78 13.86
C TYR A 257 6.93 1.35 14.29
N TYR A 258 5.99 1.61 13.41
CA TYR A 258 4.60 1.18 13.52
C TYR A 258 4.20 0.43 12.27
N ILE A 259 3.26 -0.49 12.43
CA ILE A 259 2.57 -1.17 11.34
C ILE A 259 1.08 -0.92 11.44
N THR A 260 0.45 -0.69 10.31
CA THR A 260 -1.02 -0.59 10.24
C THR A 260 -1.62 -1.83 9.60
N THR A 261 -2.93 -1.98 9.75
CA THR A 261 -3.74 -2.97 9.05
C THR A 261 -5.14 -2.40 8.82
N CYS A 262 -5.79 -2.79 7.74
CA CYS A 262 -7.14 -2.36 7.41
C CYS A 262 -7.94 -3.49 6.76
N GLY A 263 -9.21 -3.28 6.48
CA GLY A 263 -9.96 -4.28 5.74
C GLY A 263 -11.46 -4.07 5.75
N TRP A 264 -12.14 -4.93 4.99
CA TRP A 264 -13.58 -4.94 4.85
C TRP A 264 -14.30 -5.04 6.19
N ARG A 265 -15.52 -4.53 6.23
CA ARG A 265 -16.31 -4.46 7.46
C ARG A 265 -16.69 -5.83 8.04
N ASP A 266 -16.81 -6.84 7.20
CA ASP A 266 -17.14 -8.22 7.55
C ASP A 266 -15.92 -9.04 7.97
N LYS A 267 -14.71 -8.50 7.83
CA LYS A 267 -13.49 -9.19 8.25
C LYS A 267 -13.28 -9.09 9.77
N PRO A 268 -12.58 -10.06 10.36
CA PRO A 268 -12.34 -10.08 11.80
C PRO A 268 -11.47 -8.91 12.28
N VAL A 269 -11.54 -8.60 13.58
CA VAL A 269 -10.61 -7.67 14.25
C VAL A 269 -9.17 -8.15 14.02
N PRO A 270 -8.20 -7.26 13.75
CA PRO A 270 -8.25 -5.81 13.88
C PRO A 270 -8.73 -5.04 12.62
N HIS A 271 -9.09 -5.72 11.54
CA HIS A 271 -9.43 -5.09 10.25
C HIS A 271 -10.81 -4.43 10.27
N ASN A 272 -11.83 -5.20 10.41
CA ASN A 272 -13.29 -4.95 10.48
C ASN A 272 -13.78 -3.52 10.17
N GLY A 273 -13.38 -2.99 9.02
CA GLY A 273 -13.81 -1.69 8.53
C GLY A 273 -13.07 -0.48 9.12
N CYS A 274 -11.94 -0.70 9.79
CA CYS A 274 -11.12 0.38 10.34
C CYS A 274 -9.65 0.24 9.90
N VAL A 275 -8.84 1.26 10.19
CA VAL A 275 -7.39 1.16 10.22
C VAL A 275 -6.96 0.99 11.67
N SER A 276 -6.26 -0.10 11.95
CA SER A 276 -5.63 -0.34 13.25
C SER A 276 -4.11 -0.16 13.13
N ILE A 277 -3.47 0.19 14.24
CA ILE A 277 -2.02 0.40 14.34
C ILE A 277 -1.44 -0.41 15.51
N ALA A 278 -0.23 -0.91 15.33
CA ALA A 278 0.55 -1.59 16.37
C ALA A 278 2.03 -1.20 16.27
N ASP A 279 2.80 -1.47 17.32
CA ASP A 279 4.25 -1.33 17.29
C ASP A 279 4.88 -2.44 16.42
N LEU A 280 5.90 -2.07 15.64
CA LEU A 280 6.70 -2.97 14.83
C LEU A 280 8.15 -2.92 15.30
N ASP A 281 8.70 -4.06 15.71
CA ASP A 281 10.10 -4.17 16.11
C ASP A 281 10.91 -5.07 15.16
N TRP A 282 12.23 -5.06 15.35
CA TRP A 282 13.19 -5.74 14.48
C TRP A 282 14.17 -6.56 15.32
N LYS A 283 14.26 -7.85 15.05
CA LYS A 283 15.22 -8.77 15.71
C LYS A 283 16.27 -9.30 14.77
#